data_90177c2984c9aec975a728c5137f84af
#
_entry.id   90177c2984c9aec975a728c5137f84af
#
_cell.length_a   1.000
_cell.length_b   1.000
_cell.length_c   1.000
_cell.angle_alpha   90.00
_cell.angle_beta   90.00
_cell.angle_gamma   90.00
#
_symmetry.space_group_name_H-M   'P 1'
#
loop_
_entity.id
_entity.type
_entity.pdbx_description
1 polymer ?
#
loop_
_entity_poly.entity_id
_entity_poly.type
_entity_poly.pdbx_seq_one_letter_code
_entity_poly.pdbx_strand_id
1 'polypeptide(L)'
;MGARTRVFVGAAAAGVVGGWVFAQRRLVHHRRDLFSPRPLRRLAALGFLAGQTGIETVRLLRDYLAWETRPMLRRRALGIVRRMEASLG
;
A
#
# COMPACT_ATOMS: atom_id res chain seq x y z
N MET A 1 30.10 -28.09 -4.17
CA MET A 1 29.63 -27.18 -3.15
C MET A 1 29.55 -25.74 -3.64
N GLY A 2 30.52 -25.22 -4.36
CA GLY A 2 30.51 -23.84 -4.85
C GLY A 2 29.35 -23.49 -5.79
N ALA A 3 28.93 -24.43 -6.66
CA ALA A 3 27.82 -24.21 -7.58
C ALA A 3 26.46 -24.07 -6.86
N ARG A 4 26.22 -24.87 -5.81
CA ARG A 4 24.98 -24.74 -4.99
C ARG A 4 24.94 -23.45 -4.22
N THR A 5 26.06 -23.01 -3.66
CA THR A 5 26.15 -21.75 -2.94
C THR A 5 25.87 -20.54 -3.85
N ARG A 6 26.44 -20.58 -5.07
CA ARG A 6 26.22 -19.52 -6.07
C ARG A 6 24.76 -19.44 -6.51
N VAL A 7 24.10 -20.55 -6.77
CA VAL A 7 22.70 -20.61 -7.13
C VAL A 7 21.83 -20.08 -6.00
N PHE A 8 22.13 -20.45 -4.76
CA PHE A 8 21.38 -19.99 -3.59
C PHE A 8 21.50 -18.49 -3.38
N VAL A 9 22.69 -17.91 -3.49
CA VAL A 9 22.93 -16.48 -3.36
C VAL A 9 22.22 -15.71 -4.50
N GLY A 10 22.29 -16.21 -5.74
CA GLY A 10 21.59 -15.60 -6.87
C GLY A 10 20.08 -15.62 -6.70
N ALA A 11 19.51 -16.71 -6.20
CA ALA A 11 18.09 -16.82 -5.94
C ALA A 11 17.63 -15.85 -4.84
N ALA A 12 18.40 -15.68 -3.76
CA ALA A 12 18.10 -14.75 -2.69
C ALA A 12 18.13 -13.29 -3.18
N ALA A 13 19.13 -12.90 -3.97
CA ALA A 13 19.23 -11.57 -4.55
C ALA A 13 18.06 -11.28 -5.51
N ALA A 14 17.73 -12.24 -6.39
CA ALA A 14 16.59 -12.11 -7.30
C ALA A 14 15.27 -12.00 -6.52
N GLY A 15 15.12 -12.73 -5.42
CA GLY A 15 13.94 -12.67 -4.55
C GLY A 15 13.76 -11.31 -3.90
N VAL A 16 14.85 -10.68 -3.42
CA VAL A 16 14.80 -9.34 -2.81
C VAL A 16 14.38 -8.28 -3.86
N VAL A 17 15.01 -8.28 -5.03
CA VAL A 17 14.69 -7.34 -6.12
C VAL A 17 13.27 -7.58 -6.62
N GLY A 18 12.88 -8.82 -6.88
CA GLY A 18 11.55 -9.19 -7.34
C GLY A 18 10.47 -8.82 -6.33
N GLY A 19 10.73 -9.02 -5.02
CA GLY A 19 9.83 -8.65 -3.95
C GLY A 19 9.62 -7.14 -3.87
N TRP A 20 10.66 -6.36 -4.06
CA TRP A 20 10.58 -4.90 -4.06
C TRP A 20 9.76 -4.37 -5.24
N VAL A 21 10.02 -4.87 -6.45
CA VAL A 21 9.26 -4.51 -7.66
C VAL A 21 7.79 -4.90 -7.50
N PHE A 22 7.53 -6.09 -6.97
CA PHE A 22 6.18 -6.58 -6.71
C PHE A 22 5.45 -5.70 -5.70
N ALA A 23 6.11 -5.28 -4.61
CA ALA A 23 5.54 -4.38 -3.62
C ALA A 23 5.19 -3.01 -4.22
N GLN A 24 6.04 -2.45 -5.07
CA GLN A 24 5.77 -1.20 -5.77
C GLN A 24 4.60 -1.32 -6.74
N ARG A 25 4.52 -2.40 -7.50
CA ARG A 25 3.39 -2.67 -8.41
C ARG A 25 2.09 -2.79 -7.63
N ARG A 26 2.11 -3.43 -6.48
CA ARG A 26 0.96 -3.53 -5.59
C ARG A 26 0.49 -2.17 -5.10
N LEU A 27 1.42 -1.31 -4.70
CA LEU A 27 1.08 0.04 -4.25
C LEU A 27 0.43 0.85 -5.37
N VAL A 28 0.96 0.81 -6.59
CA VAL A 28 0.38 1.47 -7.76
C VAL A 28 -1.01 0.91 -8.06
N HIS A 29 -1.18 -0.40 -7.97
CA HIS A 29 -2.47 -1.06 -8.22
C HIS A 29 -3.52 -0.64 -7.20
N HIS A 30 -3.16 -0.57 -5.92
CA HIS A 30 -4.07 -0.14 -4.86
C HIS A 30 -4.39 1.36 -4.95
N ARG A 31 -3.48 2.18 -5.45
CA ARG A 31 -3.76 3.57 -5.75
C ARG A 31 -4.87 3.70 -6.79
N ARG A 32 -4.83 2.90 -7.86
CA ARG A 32 -5.91 2.86 -8.86
C ARG A 32 -7.23 2.43 -8.24
N ASP A 33 -7.23 1.39 -7.43
CA ASP A 33 -8.43 0.89 -6.76
C ASP A 33 -9.00 1.91 -5.78
N LEU A 34 -8.14 2.68 -5.12
CA LEU A 34 -8.55 3.72 -4.19
C LEU A 34 -9.36 4.83 -4.87
N PHE A 35 -9.09 5.10 -6.14
CA PHE A 35 -9.81 6.08 -6.95
C PHE A 35 -10.76 5.44 -7.97
N SER A 36 -11.10 4.17 -7.78
CA SER A 36 -12.03 3.45 -8.64
C SER A 36 -13.44 4.02 -8.54
N PRO A 37 -14.23 4.04 -9.64
CA PRO A 37 -15.64 4.40 -9.58
C PRO A 37 -16.49 3.42 -8.74
N ARG A 38 -15.96 2.22 -8.46
CA ARG A 38 -16.67 1.19 -7.68
C ARG A 38 -16.37 1.32 -6.19
N PRO A 39 -17.39 1.59 -5.35
CA PRO A 39 -17.17 1.78 -3.91
C PRO A 39 -16.54 0.60 -3.19
N LEU A 40 -16.88 -0.63 -3.60
CA LEU A 40 -16.32 -1.83 -2.99
C LEU A 40 -14.82 -1.97 -3.25
N ARG A 41 -14.36 -1.57 -4.44
CA ARG A 41 -12.92 -1.54 -4.73
C ARG A 41 -12.20 -0.50 -3.89
N ARG A 42 -12.81 0.66 -3.70
CA ARG A 42 -12.25 1.69 -2.82
C ARG A 42 -12.15 1.21 -1.38
N LEU A 43 -13.18 0.52 -0.90
CA LEU A 43 -13.18 -0.05 0.44
C LEU A 43 -12.09 -1.11 0.62
N ALA A 44 -11.92 -1.99 -0.37
CA ALA A 44 -10.87 -3.01 -0.34
C ALA A 44 -9.47 -2.39 -0.35
N ALA A 45 -9.26 -1.33 -1.14
CA ALA A 45 -8.00 -0.60 -1.16
C ALA A 45 -7.69 0.05 0.19
N LEU A 46 -8.69 0.65 0.85
CA LEU A 46 -8.53 1.20 2.20
C LEU A 46 -8.13 0.12 3.20
N GLY A 47 -8.75 -1.05 3.14
CA GLY A 47 -8.40 -2.18 4.01
C GLY A 47 -6.95 -2.61 3.84
N PHE A 48 -6.45 -2.67 2.62
CA PHE A 48 -5.05 -2.97 2.36
C PHE A 48 -4.12 -1.87 2.87
N LEU A 49 -4.43 -0.61 2.57
CA LEU A 49 -3.60 0.53 2.96
C LEU A 49 -3.57 0.72 4.48
N ALA A 50 -4.58 0.28 5.20
CA ALA A 50 -4.61 0.32 6.66
C ALA A 50 -3.47 -0.49 7.30
N GLY A 51 -2.99 -1.52 6.62
CA GLY A 51 -1.85 -2.33 7.05
C GLY A 51 -0.50 -1.78 6.63
N GLN A 52 -0.45 -0.73 5.82
CA GLN A 52 0.78 -0.10 5.40
C GLN A 52 1.21 1.00 6.37
N THR A 53 2.49 1.32 6.37
CA THR A 53 3.04 2.40 7.18
C THR A 53 3.88 3.30 6.29
N GLY A 54 4.04 4.54 6.69
CA GLY A 54 4.91 5.48 6.00
C GLY A 54 4.19 6.73 5.51
N ILE A 55 4.99 7.74 5.25
CA ILE A 55 4.51 9.08 4.89
C ILE A 55 3.83 9.10 3.50
N GLU A 56 4.29 8.24 2.59
CA GLU A 56 3.71 8.13 1.25
C GLU A 56 2.26 7.64 1.31
N THR A 57 1.98 6.67 2.19
CA THR A 57 0.62 6.17 2.39
C THR A 57 -0.28 7.24 2.99
N VAL A 58 0.24 8.02 3.95
CA VAL A 58 -0.50 9.14 4.54
C VAL A 58 -0.84 10.19 3.48
N ARG A 59 0.11 10.56 2.64
CA ARG A 59 -0.11 11.52 1.55
C ARG A 59 -1.19 11.03 0.58
N LEU A 60 -1.10 9.76 0.19
CA LEU A 60 -2.08 9.14 -0.70
C LEU A 60 -3.48 9.18 -0.10
N LEU A 61 -3.62 8.85 1.18
CA LEU A 61 -4.90 8.84 1.86
C LEU A 61 -5.46 10.28 2.05
N ARG A 62 -4.62 11.27 2.22
CA ARG A 62 -5.04 12.66 2.27
C ARG A 62 -5.59 13.12 0.92
N ASP A 63 -4.94 12.76 -0.18
CA ASP A 63 -5.43 13.03 -1.53
C ASP A 63 -6.78 12.35 -1.76
N TYR A 64 -6.89 11.11 -1.32
CA TYR A 64 -8.15 10.36 -1.38
C TYR A 64 -9.26 11.06 -0.59
N LEU A 65 -8.99 11.55 0.61
CA LEU A 65 -9.98 12.27 1.43
C LEU A 65 -10.49 13.52 0.76
N ALA A 66 -9.64 14.22 0.01
CA ALA A 66 -10.05 15.40 -0.74
C ALA A 66 -10.98 15.05 -1.91
N TRP A 67 -10.89 13.83 -2.42
CA TRP A 67 -11.64 13.36 -3.59
C TRP A 67 -12.92 12.60 -3.23
N GLU A 68 -12.89 11.78 -2.18
CA GLU A 68 -14.00 10.90 -1.82
C GLU A 68 -15.19 11.67 -1.28
N THR A 69 -16.39 11.35 -1.77
CA THR A 69 -17.64 12.01 -1.36
C THR A 69 -18.49 11.18 -0.42
N ARG A 70 -18.29 9.86 -0.34
CA ARG A 70 -19.10 9.00 0.54
C ARG A 70 -18.67 9.12 2.00
N PRO A 71 -19.60 9.51 2.91
CA PRO A 71 -19.24 9.76 4.32
C PRO A 71 -18.64 8.55 5.03
N MET A 72 -19.13 7.34 4.75
CA MET A 72 -18.64 6.12 5.39
C MET A 72 -17.19 5.85 5.00
N LEU A 73 -16.85 5.98 3.71
CA LEU A 73 -15.50 5.77 3.21
C LEU A 73 -14.54 6.87 3.71
N ARG A 74 -15.02 8.12 3.76
CA ARG A 74 -14.24 9.22 4.32
C ARG A 74 -13.91 9.00 5.79
N ARG A 75 -14.88 8.59 6.59
CA ARG A 75 -14.64 8.29 8.01
C ARG A 75 -13.63 7.19 8.21
N ARG A 76 -13.73 6.13 7.41
CA ARG A 76 -12.78 5.02 7.48
C ARG A 76 -11.36 5.48 7.13
N ALA A 77 -11.21 6.21 6.03
CA ALA A 77 -9.91 6.75 5.61
C ALA A 77 -9.32 7.70 6.66
N LEU A 78 -10.14 8.58 7.22
CA LEU A 78 -9.71 9.52 8.25
C LEU A 78 -9.21 8.78 9.50
N GLY A 79 -9.89 7.72 9.92
CA GLY A 79 -9.45 6.88 11.04
C GLY A 79 -8.10 6.22 10.77
N ILE A 80 -7.87 5.74 9.55
CA ILE A 80 -6.60 5.16 9.14
C ILE A 80 -5.49 6.22 9.18
N VAL A 81 -5.72 7.39 8.61
CA VAL A 81 -4.75 8.50 8.60
C VAL A 81 -4.36 8.91 10.02
N ARG A 82 -5.33 9.07 10.90
CA ARG A 82 -5.08 9.45 12.29
C ARG A 82 -4.20 8.43 13.03
N ARG A 83 -4.44 7.13 12.82
CA ARG A 83 -3.62 6.09 13.41
C ARG A 83 -2.19 6.12 12.87
N MET A 84 -2.04 6.32 11.57
CA MET A 84 -0.73 6.40 10.93
C MET A 84 0.06 7.62 11.43
N GLU A 85 -0.58 8.78 11.49
CA GLU A 85 0.04 10.00 11.97
C GLU A 85 0.47 9.87 13.44
N ALA A 86 -0.34 9.24 14.28
CA ALA A 86 0.00 8.98 15.67
C ALA A 86 1.23 8.07 15.80
N SER A 87 1.38 7.08 14.91
CA SER A 87 2.55 6.19 14.92
C SER A 87 3.80 6.83 14.33
N LEU A 88 3.66 7.84 13.48
CA LEU A 88 4.79 8.59 12.92
C LEU A 88 5.27 9.73 13.83
N GLY A 89 4.40 10.17 14.69
CA GLY A 89 4.74 11.17 15.71
C GLY A 89 5.37 10.53 16.92
#